data_efff28833cbcdf16d54d03e44df6db35
#
_entry.id   efff28833cbcdf16d54d03e44df6db35
#
_cell.length_a   1.000
_cell.length_b   1.000
_cell.length_c   1.000
_cell.angle_alpha   90.00
_cell.angle_beta   90.00
_cell.angle_gamma   90.00
#
_symmetry.space_group_name_H-M   'P 1'
#
loop_
_entity.id
_entity.type
_entity.pdbx_description
1 polymer ?
#
loop_
_entity_poly.entity_id
_entity_poly.type
_entity_poly.pdbx_seq_one_letter_code
_entity_poly.pdbx_strand_id
1 'polypeptide(L)'
;LYELCVYLAEQSNSAKEESTQTNPVPFSTVSKDAKKAFKKIQKQYPVLRYSTGRAKPVLASHLMSYTGIVGIYVPFTVEANVNTDIADYNHPFDTCHELAHLHGFMRENEANFIAYLACIQSDDAYFRYSGYMTALIYATNALYDEDTKLYMQISALLSDEVHADLHEEDIYWEKIRTTKAYQTVETASDKVNDTYLKINGQSDGVKSYGKILDLLLAEYFAR
;
A
#
# COMPACT_ATOMS: atom_id res chain seq x y z
N LEU A 1 -2.64 -11.91 16.20
CA LEU A 1 -2.74 -11.78 14.74
C LEU A 1 -4.17 -11.96 14.27
N TYR A 2 -4.85 -13.05 14.63
CA TYR A 2 -6.22 -13.34 14.18
C TYR A 2 -7.19 -12.18 14.49
N GLU A 3 -7.18 -11.63 15.70
CA GLU A 3 -8.04 -10.49 16.09
C GLU A 3 -7.75 -9.24 15.25
N LEU A 4 -6.50 -8.98 14.92
CA LEU A 4 -6.14 -7.90 13.99
C LEU A 4 -6.74 -8.14 12.60
N CYS A 5 -6.66 -9.39 12.08
CA CYS A 5 -7.24 -9.72 10.78
C CYS A 5 -8.77 -9.56 10.79
N VAL A 6 -9.47 -9.98 11.85
CA VAL A 6 -10.92 -9.76 12.00
C VAL A 6 -11.24 -8.27 11.95
N TYR A 7 -10.54 -7.47 12.78
CA TYR A 7 -10.71 -6.02 12.80
C TYR A 7 -10.50 -5.39 11.42
N LEU A 8 -9.40 -5.75 10.73
CA LEU A 8 -9.09 -5.18 9.41
C LEU A 8 -10.13 -5.59 8.35
N ALA A 9 -10.65 -6.82 8.42
CA ALA A 9 -11.71 -7.29 7.52
C ALA A 9 -13.01 -6.49 7.72
N GLU A 10 -13.42 -6.29 8.96
CA GLU A 10 -14.60 -5.48 9.30
C GLU A 10 -14.45 -4.02 8.85
N GLN A 11 -13.28 -3.43 9.08
CA GLN A 11 -13.01 -2.05 8.67
C GLN A 11 -12.95 -1.91 7.14
N SER A 12 -12.40 -2.91 6.43
CA SER A 12 -12.37 -2.93 4.97
C SER A 12 -13.78 -2.99 4.39
N ASN A 13 -14.64 -3.88 4.91
CA ASN A 13 -16.04 -3.97 4.49
C ASN A 13 -16.77 -2.63 4.72
N SER A 14 -16.66 -2.07 5.93
CA SER A 14 -17.33 -0.81 6.28
C SER A 14 -16.85 0.34 5.40
N ALA A 15 -15.53 0.48 5.18
CA ALA A 15 -15.00 1.55 4.34
C ALA A 15 -15.37 1.36 2.86
N LYS A 16 -15.49 0.11 2.39
CA LYS A 16 -15.97 -0.19 1.03
C LYS A 16 -17.43 0.24 0.86
N GLU A 17 -18.30 -0.11 1.81
CA GLU A 17 -19.72 0.25 1.80
C GLU A 17 -19.92 1.79 1.85
N GLU A 18 -19.14 2.48 2.69
CA GLU A 18 -19.15 3.94 2.78
C GLU A 18 -18.61 4.64 1.53
N SER A 19 -17.74 3.96 0.76
CA SER A 19 -17.15 4.55 -0.42
C SER A 19 -18.17 4.65 -1.55
N THR A 20 -18.51 5.86 -1.91
CA THR A 20 -19.42 6.16 -3.04
C THR A 20 -18.71 6.18 -4.39
N GLN A 21 -17.47 5.78 -4.43
CA GLN A 21 -16.64 5.80 -5.64
C GLN A 21 -17.08 4.69 -6.60
N THR A 22 -17.79 5.06 -7.66
CA THR A 22 -18.27 4.13 -8.71
C THR A 22 -17.43 4.16 -9.99
N ASN A 23 -16.49 5.10 -10.08
CA ASN A 23 -15.60 5.29 -11.24
C ASN A 23 -14.16 5.51 -10.76
N PRO A 24 -13.17 5.21 -11.60
CA PRO A 24 -11.78 5.52 -11.29
C PRO A 24 -11.61 6.98 -10.88
N VAL A 25 -11.01 7.20 -9.70
CA VAL A 25 -10.74 8.56 -9.23
C VAL A 25 -9.54 9.11 -9.99
N PRO A 26 -9.63 10.29 -10.61
CA PRO A 26 -8.49 10.89 -11.29
C PRO A 26 -7.28 10.99 -10.33
N PHE A 27 -6.11 10.51 -10.75
CA PHE A 27 -4.92 10.49 -9.90
C PHE A 27 -4.54 11.87 -9.33
N SER A 28 -4.84 12.95 -10.06
CA SER A 28 -4.65 14.32 -9.57
C SER A 28 -5.48 14.62 -8.30
N THR A 29 -6.64 13.99 -8.16
CA THR A 29 -7.48 14.06 -6.96
C THR A 29 -6.87 13.24 -5.84
N VAL A 30 -6.48 11.98 -6.12
CA VAL A 30 -5.79 11.11 -5.15
C VAL A 30 -4.56 11.80 -4.58
N SER A 31 -3.69 12.34 -5.44
CA SER A 31 -2.47 13.05 -5.03
C SER A 31 -2.73 14.28 -4.16
N LYS A 32 -3.82 15.02 -4.43
CA LYS A 32 -4.23 16.16 -3.62
C LYS A 32 -4.78 15.73 -2.26
N ASP A 33 -5.57 14.67 -2.23
CA ASP A 33 -6.24 14.19 -1.03
C ASP A 33 -5.27 13.42 -0.12
N ALA A 34 -4.28 12.70 -0.67
CA ALA A 34 -3.16 12.16 0.07
C ALA A 34 -2.41 13.24 0.85
N LYS A 35 -2.18 14.40 0.24
CA LYS A 35 -1.57 15.53 0.95
C LYS A 35 -2.44 16.06 2.09
N LYS A 36 -3.77 15.99 1.98
CA LYS A 36 -4.68 16.35 3.09
C LYS A 36 -4.61 15.30 4.21
N ALA A 37 -4.59 14.01 3.85
CA ALA A 37 -4.43 12.92 4.80
C ALA A 37 -3.12 13.07 5.61
N PHE A 38 -1.99 13.36 4.95
CA PHE A 38 -0.75 13.67 5.64
C PHE A 38 -0.85 14.88 6.57
N LYS A 39 -1.47 15.97 6.15
CA LYS A 39 -1.69 17.14 7.02
C LYS A 39 -2.48 16.80 8.29
N LYS A 40 -3.37 15.84 8.22
CA LYS A 40 -4.17 15.40 9.36
C LYS A 40 -3.29 14.67 10.37
N ILE A 41 -2.49 13.70 9.93
CA ILE A 41 -1.59 12.94 10.83
C ILE A 41 -0.40 13.77 11.34
N GLN A 42 0.02 14.82 10.63
CA GLN A 42 1.08 15.76 11.09
C GLN A 42 0.76 16.45 12.41
N LYS A 43 -0.52 16.55 12.77
CA LYS A 43 -0.94 17.11 14.06
C LYS A 43 -0.51 16.19 15.21
N GLN A 44 -0.62 14.88 15.00
CA GLN A 44 -0.26 13.85 15.97
C GLN A 44 1.23 13.47 15.87
N TYR A 45 1.78 13.49 14.65
CA TYR A 45 3.17 13.10 14.34
C TYR A 45 3.95 14.28 13.74
N PRO A 46 4.47 15.22 14.58
CA PRO A 46 5.15 16.44 14.11
C PRO A 46 6.37 16.18 13.22
N VAL A 47 6.99 15.02 13.33
CA VAL A 47 8.13 14.60 12.49
C VAL A 47 7.78 14.58 11.00
N LEU A 48 6.50 14.44 10.63
CA LEU A 48 6.02 14.42 9.26
C LEU A 48 5.83 15.82 8.62
N ARG A 49 6.25 16.92 9.27
CA ARG A 49 5.92 18.29 8.83
C ARG A 49 6.76 18.84 7.69
N TYR A 50 7.84 18.19 7.29
CA TYR A 50 8.89 18.80 6.50
C TYR A 50 8.79 18.64 4.98
N SER A 51 7.72 18.11 4.43
CA SER A 51 7.55 18.03 2.97
C SER A 51 6.36 18.82 2.46
N THR A 52 6.54 19.43 1.28
CA THR A 52 5.50 20.18 0.55
C THR A 52 5.14 19.54 -0.79
N GLY A 53 5.85 18.45 -1.16
CA GLY A 53 5.66 17.76 -2.43
C GLY A 53 4.28 17.12 -2.61
N ARG A 54 4.03 16.66 -3.82
CA ARG A 54 2.89 15.81 -4.20
C ARG A 54 3.39 14.65 -5.03
N ALA A 55 2.75 13.51 -4.91
CA ALA A 55 3.02 12.38 -5.78
C ALA A 55 2.58 12.69 -7.22
N LYS A 56 3.31 12.16 -8.18
CA LYS A 56 3.06 12.30 -9.62
C LYS A 56 2.71 10.94 -10.22
N PRO A 57 1.82 10.87 -11.21
CA PRO A 57 1.61 9.64 -11.95
C PRO A 57 2.81 9.38 -12.86
N VAL A 58 3.22 8.13 -12.95
CA VAL A 58 4.21 7.70 -13.94
C VAL A 58 3.54 7.65 -15.32
N LEU A 59 4.07 8.39 -16.30
CA LEU A 59 3.49 8.41 -17.64
C LEU A 59 3.55 7.04 -18.35
N ALA A 60 4.52 6.22 -18.00
CA ALA A 60 4.71 4.87 -18.54
C ALA A 60 4.28 3.80 -17.50
N SER A 61 3.21 4.02 -16.75
CA SER A 61 2.72 3.13 -15.69
C SER A 61 2.59 1.68 -16.16
N HIS A 62 1.99 1.45 -17.34
CA HIS A 62 1.87 0.10 -17.87
C HIS A 62 3.22 -0.60 -18.09
N LEU A 63 4.25 0.13 -18.52
CA LEU A 63 5.61 -0.44 -18.64
C LEU A 63 6.24 -0.69 -17.28
N MET A 64 5.92 0.16 -16.29
CA MET A 64 6.38 -0.01 -14.92
C MET A 64 5.80 -1.28 -14.28
N SER A 65 4.56 -1.64 -14.59
CA SER A 65 3.94 -2.88 -14.10
C SER A 65 4.73 -4.14 -14.47
N TYR A 66 5.44 -4.15 -15.62
CA TYR A 66 6.32 -5.27 -15.98
C TYR A 66 7.57 -5.38 -15.09
N THR A 67 7.84 -4.41 -14.24
CA THR A 67 8.92 -4.50 -13.23
C THR A 67 8.40 -4.92 -11.85
N GLY A 68 7.08 -5.08 -11.68
CA GLY A 68 6.44 -5.34 -10.38
C GLY A 68 6.47 -4.15 -9.42
N ILE A 69 6.86 -2.96 -9.88
CA ILE A 69 7.01 -1.77 -9.04
C ILE A 69 5.72 -0.94 -9.10
N VAL A 70 5.16 -0.62 -7.92
CA VAL A 70 3.92 0.16 -7.78
C VAL A 70 4.16 1.64 -7.50
N GLY A 71 5.34 2.00 -7.01
CA GLY A 71 5.75 3.38 -6.78
C GLY A 71 7.26 3.52 -6.72
N ILE A 72 7.77 4.72 -6.86
CA ILE A 72 9.20 5.00 -6.74
C ILE A 72 9.46 6.43 -6.28
N TYR A 73 10.17 6.55 -5.19
CA TYR A 73 10.77 7.81 -4.76
C TYR A 73 12.14 7.98 -5.42
N VAL A 74 12.33 9.12 -6.09
CA VAL A 74 13.60 9.47 -6.75
C VAL A 74 14.34 10.52 -5.91
N PRO A 75 15.38 10.14 -5.13
CA PRO A 75 16.03 11.05 -4.18
C PRO A 75 16.76 12.22 -4.85
N PHE A 76 17.25 12.04 -6.08
CA PHE A 76 17.97 13.09 -6.81
C PHE A 76 17.07 14.24 -7.27
N THR A 77 15.82 13.96 -7.59
CA THR A 77 14.83 14.96 -8.00
C THR A 77 13.85 15.29 -6.88
N VAL A 78 13.90 14.53 -5.77
CA VAL A 78 12.99 14.63 -4.63
C VAL A 78 11.53 14.48 -5.10
N GLU A 79 11.28 13.42 -5.88
CA GLU A 79 9.96 13.15 -6.49
C GLU A 79 9.42 11.81 -6.04
N ALA A 80 8.15 11.84 -5.61
CA ALA A 80 7.33 10.67 -5.37
C ALA A 80 6.52 10.37 -6.65
N ASN A 81 6.66 9.18 -7.20
CA ASN A 81 6.01 8.77 -8.45
C ASN A 81 5.26 7.47 -8.23
N VAL A 82 4.02 7.39 -8.71
CA VAL A 82 3.13 6.25 -8.50
C VAL A 82 2.72 5.64 -9.84
N ASN A 83 2.75 4.32 -9.89
CA ASN A 83 2.19 3.56 -10.99
C ASN A 83 0.65 3.66 -10.93
N THR A 84 0.05 4.17 -12.00
CA THR A 84 -1.41 4.32 -12.10
C THR A 84 -2.06 3.25 -12.97
N ASP A 85 -1.32 2.23 -13.38
CA ASP A 85 -1.81 1.06 -14.13
C ASP A 85 -1.91 -0.17 -13.21
N ILE A 86 -2.53 0.03 -12.03
CA ILE A 86 -2.80 -0.97 -11.00
C ILE A 86 -4.25 -0.84 -10.53
N ALA A 87 -4.72 -1.76 -9.69
CA ALA A 87 -6.07 -1.67 -9.12
C ALA A 87 -6.29 -0.33 -8.41
N ASP A 88 -7.42 0.33 -8.73
CA ASP A 88 -7.70 1.69 -8.27
C ASP A 88 -7.63 1.83 -6.75
N TYR A 89 -8.08 0.84 -6.00
CA TYR A 89 -8.10 0.91 -4.54
C TYR A 89 -6.70 1.00 -3.91
N ASN A 90 -5.63 0.65 -4.63
CA ASN A 90 -4.25 0.77 -4.17
C ASN A 90 -3.71 2.20 -4.28
N HIS A 91 -4.24 3.01 -5.19
CA HIS A 91 -3.71 4.36 -5.45
C HIS A 91 -3.59 5.24 -4.21
N PRO A 92 -4.56 5.32 -3.26
CA PRO A 92 -4.40 6.13 -2.05
C PRO A 92 -3.24 5.66 -1.17
N PHE A 93 -3.13 4.35 -0.93
CA PHE A 93 -2.08 3.79 -0.08
C PHE A 93 -0.70 3.99 -0.71
N ASP A 94 -0.52 3.62 -1.99
CA ASP A 94 0.76 3.76 -2.67
C ASP A 94 1.18 5.22 -2.79
N THR A 95 0.22 6.12 -3.00
CA THR A 95 0.49 7.56 -2.98
C THR A 95 0.97 8.02 -1.60
N CYS A 96 0.34 7.58 -0.53
CA CYS A 96 0.78 7.90 0.84
C CYS A 96 2.14 7.25 1.16
N HIS A 97 2.42 6.06 0.67
CA HIS A 97 3.71 5.40 0.82
C HIS A 97 4.84 6.21 0.18
N GLU A 98 4.70 6.60 -1.08
CA GLU A 98 5.69 7.43 -1.77
C GLU A 98 5.86 8.82 -1.13
N LEU A 99 4.77 9.37 -0.56
CA LEU A 99 4.87 10.59 0.22
C LEU A 99 5.62 10.38 1.53
N ALA A 100 5.55 9.21 2.17
CA ALA A 100 6.35 8.92 3.36
C ALA A 100 7.85 8.93 3.04
N HIS A 101 8.27 8.37 1.90
CA HIS A 101 9.63 8.51 1.41
C HIS A 101 10.03 9.97 1.16
N LEU A 102 9.13 10.76 0.59
CA LEU A 102 9.34 12.18 0.38
C LEU A 102 9.52 12.97 1.70
N HIS A 103 8.94 12.45 2.80
CA HIS A 103 9.12 12.98 4.15
C HIS A 103 10.39 12.48 4.86
N GLY A 104 11.21 11.65 4.19
CA GLY A 104 12.49 11.17 4.69
C GLY A 104 12.45 9.79 5.35
N PHE A 105 11.34 9.09 5.31
CA PHE A 105 11.21 7.73 5.84
C PHE A 105 11.58 6.72 4.76
N MET A 106 12.85 6.30 4.76
CA MET A 106 13.40 5.44 3.68
C MET A 106 13.19 3.95 3.93
N ARG A 107 12.77 3.55 5.13
CA ARG A 107 12.48 2.15 5.44
C ARG A 107 11.08 1.81 5.02
N GLU A 108 10.93 0.73 4.24
CA GLU A 108 9.65 0.29 3.69
C GLU A 108 8.57 0.03 4.75
N ASN A 109 8.95 -0.63 5.86
CA ASN A 109 8.01 -0.89 6.95
C ASN A 109 7.52 0.40 7.62
N GLU A 110 8.38 1.42 7.75
CA GLU A 110 8.00 2.74 8.28
C GLU A 110 7.12 3.49 7.28
N ALA A 111 7.49 3.48 5.99
CA ALA A 111 6.72 4.12 4.93
C ALA A 111 5.33 3.49 4.78
N ASN A 112 5.24 2.16 4.79
CA ASN A 112 3.97 1.43 4.78
C ASN A 112 3.11 1.75 6.00
N PHE A 113 3.70 1.82 7.19
CA PHE A 113 2.95 2.14 8.40
C PHE A 113 2.45 3.59 8.41
N ILE A 114 3.26 4.54 7.94
CA ILE A 114 2.85 5.94 7.79
C ILE A 114 1.73 6.05 6.75
N ALA A 115 1.83 5.34 5.63
CA ALA A 115 0.77 5.28 4.62
C ALA A 115 -0.54 4.75 5.20
N TYR A 116 -0.48 3.64 5.95
CA TYR A 116 -1.62 3.10 6.68
C TYR A 116 -2.26 4.14 7.59
N LEU A 117 -1.48 4.80 8.47
CA LEU A 117 -1.99 5.83 9.38
C LEU A 117 -2.63 7.01 8.64
N ALA A 118 -2.02 7.46 7.53
CA ALA A 118 -2.56 8.55 6.73
C ALA A 118 -3.90 8.15 6.09
N CYS A 119 -3.98 6.95 5.56
CA CYS A 119 -5.17 6.43 4.93
C CYS A 119 -6.32 6.24 5.91
N ILE A 120 -6.11 5.54 7.03
CA ILE A 120 -7.20 5.23 7.98
C ILE A 120 -7.70 6.45 8.74
N GLN A 121 -6.90 7.49 8.88
CA GLN A 121 -7.33 8.75 9.48
C GLN A 121 -7.95 9.73 8.48
N SER A 122 -8.03 9.38 7.20
CA SER A 122 -8.66 10.23 6.18
C SER A 122 -10.17 10.36 6.42
N ASP A 123 -10.72 11.52 6.06
CA ASP A 123 -12.18 11.73 6.04
C ASP A 123 -12.83 11.04 4.82
N ASP A 124 -12.03 10.69 3.81
CA ASP A 124 -12.46 9.99 2.60
C ASP A 124 -12.48 8.48 2.80
N ALA A 125 -13.63 7.85 2.62
CA ALA A 125 -13.81 6.40 2.76
C ALA A 125 -12.94 5.61 1.76
N TYR A 126 -12.71 6.15 0.57
CA TYR A 126 -11.83 5.53 -0.43
C TYR A 126 -10.38 5.39 0.09
N PHE A 127 -9.87 6.42 0.79
CA PHE A 127 -8.56 6.34 1.44
C PHE A 127 -8.57 5.33 2.59
N ARG A 128 -9.61 5.35 3.45
CA ARG A 128 -9.70 4.39 4.55
C ARG A 128 -9.73 2.95 4.03
N TYR A 129 -10.52 2.70 2.99
CA TYR A 129 -10.59 1.40 2.33
C TYR A 129 -9.22 0.93 1.85
N SER A 130 -8.51 1.76 1.10
CA SER A 130 -7.16 1.49 0.61
C SER A 130 -6.19 1.11 1.75
N GLY A 131 -6.21 1.88 2.85
CA GLY A 131 -5.35 1.61 4.01
C GLY A 131 -5.67 0.31 4.72
N TYR A 132 -6.96 0.04 4.95
CA TYR A 132 -7.38 -1.21 5.61
C TYR A 132 -7.15 -2.43 4.74
N MET A 133 -7.41 -2.34 3.43
CA MET A 133 -7.16 -3.43 2.48
C MET A 133 -5.68 -3.82 2.44
N THR A 134 -4.79 -2.86 2.30
CA THR A 134 -3.36 -3.15 2.26
C THR A 134 -2.89 -3.76 3.60
N ALA A 135 -3.32 -3.21 4.73
CA ALA A 135 -3.00 -3.79 6.04
C ALA A 135 -3.57 -5.21 6.21
N LEU A 136 -4.79 -5.46 5.72
CA LEU A 136 -5.42 -6.77 5.72
C LEU A 136 -4.61 -7.78 4.90
N ILE A 137 -4.15 -7.41 3.71
CA ILE A 137 -3.32 -8.27 2.85
C ILE A 137 -2.02 -8.66 3.58
N TYR A 138 -1.33 -7.71 4.23
CA TYR A 138 -0.13 -8.03 5.02
C TYR A 138 -0.43 -8.98 6.19
N ALA A 139 -1.51 -8.72 6.93
CA ALA A 139 -1.87 -9.53 8.09
C ALA A 139 -2.36 -10.93 7.70
N THR A 140 -3.16 -11.03 6.65
CA THR A 140 -3.70 -12.33 6.18
C THR A 140 -2.66 -13.18 5.49
N ASN A 141 -1.67 -12.61 4.79
CA ASN A 141 -0.54 -13.36 4.26
C ASN A 141 0.25 -14.03 5.39
N ALA A 142 0.55 -13.29 6.47
CA ALA A 142 1.22 -13.87 7.64
C ALA A 142 0.34 -14.93 8.34
N LEU A 143 -0.97 -14.72 8.42
CA LEU A 143 -1.89 -15.68 9.00
C LEU A 143 -2.01 -16.96 8.17
N TYR A 144 -1.97 -16.84 6.83
CA TYR A 144 -1.99 -17.99 5.91
C TYR A 144 -0.79 -18.90 6.12
N ASP A 145 0.40 -18.30 6.32
CA ASP A 145 1.63 -19.05 6.58
C ASP A 145 1.62 -19.78 7.93
N GLU A 146 0.89 -19.24 8.92
CA GLU A 146 0.76 -19.83 10.25
C GLU A 146 -0.40 -20.85 10.35
N ASP A 147 -1.58 -20.47 9.87
CA ASP A 147 -2.81 -21.29 9.96
C ASP A 147 -3.79 -20.98 8.82
N THR A 148 -3.77 -21.83 7.80
CA THR A 148 -4.67 -21.73 6.63
C THR A 148 -6.15 -21.80 7.02
N LYS A 149 -6.53 -22.51 8.11
CA LYS A 149 -7.93 -22.61 8.52
C LYS A 149 -8.42 -21.28 9.11
N LEU A 150 -7.58 -20.63 9.90
CA LEU A 150 -7.91 -19.29 10.42
C LEU A 150 -7.97 -18.27 9.28
N TYR A 151 -7.06 -18.36 8.30
CA TYR A 151 -7.13 -17.53 7.09
C TYR A 151 -8.47 -17.70 6.36
N MET A 152 -8.95 -18.94 6.16
CA MET A 152 -10.24 -19.21 5.51
C MET A 152 -11.43 -18.61 6.28
N GLN A 153 -11.34 -18.53 7.61
CA GLN A 153 -12.36 -17.86 8.42
C GLN A 153 -12.36 -16.35 8.18
N ILE A 154 -11.19 -15.73 8.10
CA ILE A 154 -11.09 -14.30 7.78
C ILE A 154 -11.60 -14.02 6.37
N SER A 155 -11.21 -14.82 5.39
CA SER A 155 -11.72 -14.69 4.02
C SER A 155 -13.26 -14.74 3.98
N ALA A 156 -13.88 -15.59 4.76
CA ALA A 156 -15.34 -15.70 4.82
C ALA A 156 -16.04 -14.48 5.47
N LEU A 157 -15.31 -13.60 6.13
CA LEU A 157 -15.85 -12.34 6.68
C LEU A 157 -15.91 -11.21 5.66
N LEU A 158 -15.17 -11.33 4.55
CA LEU A 158 -15.10 -10.28 3.54
C LEU A 158 -16.39 -10.22 2.72
N SER A 159 -16.81 -9.01 2.37
CA SER A 159 -17.96 -8.81 1.48
C SER A 159 -17.64 -9.22 0.04
N ASP A 160 -18.69 -9.45 -0.75
CA ASP A 160 -18.56 -9.81 -2.17
C ASP A 160 -17.82 -8.72 -2.97
N GLU A 161 -18.02 -7.45 -2.62
CA GLU A 161 -17.35 -6.32 -3.26
C GLU A 161 -15.84 -6.30 -2.96
N VAL A 162 -15.45 -6.62 -1.72
CA VAL A 162 -14.03 -6.73 -1.34
C VAL A 162 -13.38 -7.92 -2.03
N HIS A 163 -14.09 -9.04 -2.11
CA HIS A 163 -13.62 -10.19 -2.89
C HIS A 163 -13.47 -9.89 -4.38
N ALA A 164 -14.38 -9.09 -4.95
CA ALA A 164 -14.29 -8.68 -6.34
C ALA A 164 -13.03 -7.83 -6.61
N ASP A 165 -12.72 -6.86 -5.73
CA ASP A 165 -11.52 -6.04 -5.86
C ASP A 165 -10.23 -6.87 -5.78
N LEU A 166 -10.15 -7.81 -4.82
CA LEU A 166 -9.00 -8.73 -4.71
C LEU A 166 -8.85 -9.61 -5.95
N HIS A 167 -9.97 -10.10 -6.47
CA HIS A 167 -9.96 -10.94 -7.67
C HIS A 167 -9.55 -10.18 -8.92
N GLU A 168 -9.99 -8.93 -9.10
CA GLU A 168 -9.56 -8.07 -10.21
C GLU A 168 -8.06 -7.79 -10.15
N GLU A 169 -7.53 -7.53 -8.97
CA GLU A 169 -6.08 -7.33 -8.77
C GLU A 169 -5.29 -8.59 -9.11
N ASP A 170 -5.75 -9.77 -8.63
CA ASP A 170 -5.10 -11.04 -8.95
C ASP A 170 -5.07 -11.30 -10.44
N ILE A 171 -6.19 -11.10 -11.16
CA ILE A 171 -6.27 -11.23 -12.63
C ILE A 171 -5.29 -10.28 -13.31
N TYR A 172 -5.24 -9.03 -12.85
CA TYR A 172 -4.33 -8.03 -13.42
C TYR A 172 -2.87 -8.49 -13.30
N TRP A 173 -2.44 -8.86 -12.09
CA TRP A 173 -1.06 -9.29 -11.85
C TRP A 173 -0.72 -10.63 -12.48
N GLU A 174 -1.67 -11.56 -12.57
CA GLU A 174 -1.48 -12.82 -13.30
C GLU A 174 -1.22 -12.53 -14.79
N LYS A 175 -2.01 -11.66 -15.39
CA LYS A 175 -1.82 -11.24 -16.78
C LYS A 175 -0.44 -10.60 -17.00
N ILE A 176 0.02 -9.73 -16.10
CA ILE A 176 1.36 -9.11 -16.19
C ILE A 176 2.45 -10.16 -16.06
N ARG A 177 2.40 -11.01 -15.04
CA ARG A 177 3.42 -12.06 -14.74
C ARG A 177 3.59 -13.10 -15.85
N THR A 178 2.54 -13.38 -16.60
CA THR A 178 2.59 -14.32 -17.74
C THR A 178 3.24 -13.73 -18.98
N THR A 179 3.52 -12.44 -19.03
CA THR A 179 4.17 -11.81 -20.19
C THR A 179 5.67 -12.10 -20.24
N LYS A 180 6.21 -12.23 -21.47
CA LYS A 180 7.66 -12.37 -21.70
C LYS A 180 8.42 -11.14 -21.19
N ALA A 181 7.82 -9.96 -21.23
CA ALA A 181 8.42 -8.72 -20.73
C ALA A 181 8.69 -8.83 -19.23
N TYR A 182 7.69 -9.21 -18.43
CA TYR A 182 7.85 -9.42 -16.99
C TYR A 182 8.93 -10.47 -16.69
N GLN A 183 8.82 -11.66 -17.29
CA GLN A 183 9.76 -12.77 -17.09
C GLN A 183 11.23 -12.42 -17.43
N THR A 184 11.41 -11.49 -18.39
CA THR A 184 12.76 -11.05 -18.80
C THR A 184 13.36 -10.05 -17.80
N VAL A 185 12.53 -9.16 -17.24
CA VAL A 185 13.01 -8.08 -16.35
C VAL A 185 12.94 -8.43 -14.87
N GLU A 186 12.13 -9.42 -14.47
CA GLU A 186 11.93 -9.83 -13.08
C GLU A 186 13.26 -10.01 -12.32
N THR A 187 14.16 -10.84 -12.84
CA THR A 187 15.45 -11.11 -12.20
C THR A 187 16.34 -9.85 -12.06
N ALA A 188 16.25 -8.93 -13.00
CA ALA A 188 17.00 -7.68 -12.95
C ALA A 188 16.33 -6.69 -11.98
N SER A 189 15.01 -6.61 -12.01
CA SER A 189 14.22 -5.75 -11.14
C SER A 189 14.38 -6.15 -9.68
N ASP A 190 14.32 -7.44 -9.36
CA ASP A 190 14.52 -7.97 -8.01
C ASP A 190 15.91 -7.61 -7.44
N LYS A 191 16.95 -7.72 -8.26
CA LYS A 191 18.31 -7.34 -7.85
C LYS A 191 18.44 -5.85 -7.58
N VAL A 192 17.81 -5.01 -8.41
CA VAL A 192 17.82 -3.55 -8.25
C VAL A 192 17.06 -3.18 -6.98
N ASN A 193 15.88 -3.76 -6.76
CA ASN A 193 15.06 -3.53 -5.59
C ASN A 193 15.77 -3.97 -4.30
N ASP A 194 16.32 -5.18 -4.26
CA ASP A 194 17.08 -5.68 -3.11
C ASP A 194 18.30 -4.80 -2.79
N THR A 195 19.00 -4.34 -3.83
CA THR A 195 20.13 -3.41 -3.67
C THR A 195 19.66 -2.05 -3.12
N TYR A 196 18.56 -1.52 -3.64
CA TYR A 196 17.95 -0.27 -3.17
C TYR A 196 17.55 -0.36 -1.69
N LEU A 197 16.88 -1.44 -1.29
CA LEU A 197 16.49 -1.70 0.10
C LEU A 197 17.70 -1.77 1.04
N LYS A 198 18.75 -2.47 0.64
CA LYS A 198 19.98 -2.60 1.42
C LYS A 198 20.73 -1.27 1.58
N ILE A 199 20.80 -0.46 0.53
CA ILE A 199 21.42 0.88 0.58
C ILE A 199 20.64 1.80 1.53
N ASN A 200 19.32 1.66 1.60
CA ASN A 200 18.45 2.41 2.50
C ASN A 200 18.40 1.85 3.94
N GLY A 201 19.35 0.98 4.30
CA GLY A 201 19.52 0.48 5.66
C GLY A 201 18.61 -0.70 6.03
N GLN A 202 18.01 -1.34 5.04
CA GLN A 202 17.24 -2.58 5.23
C GLN A 202 18.11 -3.79 4.90
N SER A 203 18.90 -4.22 5.90
CA SER A 203 19.81 -5.37 5.77
C SER A 203 19.11 -6.67 5.35
N ASP A 204 17.80 -6.77 5.64
CA ASP A 204 17.00 -7.97 5.39
C ASP A 204 16.37 -7.99 3.98
N GLY A 205 16.53 -6.92 3.18
CA GLY A 205 15.98 -6.81 1.83
C GLY A 205 14.44 -7.00 1.84
N VAL A 206 13.93 -7.79 0.91
CA VAL A 206 12.48 -8.08 0.79
C VAL A 206 11.86 -8.76 2.03
N LYS A 207 12.65 -9.37 2.92
CA LYS A 207 12.13 -9.93 4.19
C LYS A 207 11.66 -8.84 5.17
N SER A 208 11.98 -7.57 4.92
CA SER A 208 11.53 -6.44 5.74
C SER A 208 10.01 -6.22 5.73
N TYR A 209 9.30 -6.78 4.76
CA TYR A 209 7.83 -6.66 4.69
C TYR A 209 7.12 -7.27 5.92
N GLY A 210 7.71 -8.27 6.59
CA GLY A 210 7.17 -8.79 7.85
C GLY A 210 7.17 -7.79 9.00
N LYS A 211 8.01 -6.76 8.97
CA LYS A 211 8.14 -5.78 10.05
C LYS A 211 6.99 -4.77 10.13
N ILE A 212 6.22 -4.60 9.07
CA ILE A 212 4.99 -3.78 9.16
C ILE A 212 3.98 -4.41 10.11
N LEU A 213 3.92 -5.73 10.16
CA LEU A 213 2.97 -6.45 11.01
C LEU A 213 3.16 -6.12 12.49
N ASP A 214 4.42 -6.01 12.95
CA ASP A 214 4.72 -5.61 14.34
C ASP A 214 4.16 -4.22 14.66
N LEU A 215 4.27 -3.28 13.72
CA LEU A 215 3.74 -1.91 13.87
C LEU A 215 2.21 -1.89 13.84
N LEU A 216 1.58 -2.69 12.97
CA LEU A 216 0.12 -2.82 12.92
C LEU A 216 -0.44 -3.45 14.20
N LEU A 217 0.21 -4.48 14.74
CA LEU A 217 -0.15 -5.10 16.01
C LEU A 217 0.01 -4.11 17.17
N ALA A 218 1.13 -3.40 17.23
CA ALA A 218 1.36 -2.40 18.27
C ALA A 218 0.30 -1.28 18.25
N GLU A 219 -0.07 -0.81 17.07
CA GLU A 219 -1.12 0.20 16.90
C GLU A 219 -2.50 -0.34 17.28
N TYR A 220 -2.82 -1.58 16.89
CA TYR A 220 -4.08 -2.24 17.22
C TYR A 220 -4.27 -2.39 18.74
N PHE A 221 -3.24 -2.80 19.47
CA PHE A 221 -3.32 -2.96 20.93
C PHE A 221 -3.19 -1.63 21.71
N ALA A 222 -2.81 -0.55 21.06
CA ALA A 222 -2.73 0.78 21.67
C ALA A 222 -4.04 1.58 21.60
N ARG A 223 -5.05 1.06 20.91
CA ARG A 223 -6.41 1.64 20.79
C ARG A 223 -7.20 1.38 22.05
#